data_297abfb8138a9190c0fea97a11d40f67
#
_entry.id   297abfb8138a9190c0fea97a11d40f67
#
_cell.length_a   1.000
_cell.length_b   1.000
_cell.length_c   1.000
_cell.angle_alpha   90.00
_cell.angle_beta   90.00
_cell.angle_gamma   90.00
#
_symmetry.space_group_name_H-M   'P 1'
#
loop_
_entity.id
_entity.type
_entity.pdbx_description
1 polymer ?
#
loop_
_entity_poly.entity_id
_entity_poly.type
_entity_poly.pdbx_seq_one_letter_code
_entity_poly.pdbx_strand_id
1 'polypeptide(L)'
;MIELVDDVPSGVLGLRAGGLVTPDDYRSVVRPAFDSWLTEPRPLRVLAILDDDFSYADGDWQDASGGVLRRNEWHRLGVVTDNSWVRRMAPIGSMFVPARTRTFRMHRLHDAKAWVGRP
;
A
#
# COMPACT_ATOMS: atom_id res chain seq x y z
N MET A 1 1.79 11.34 7.33
CA MET A 1 2.86 10.45 7.83
C MET A 1 2.76 9.11 7.14
N ILE A 2 3.86 8.68 6.55
CA ILE A 2 4.02 7.32 6.01
C ILE A 2 5.27 6.71 6.63
N GLU A 3 5.17 5.45 7.03
CA GLU A 3 6.32 4.71 7.56
C GLU A 3 6.29 3.25 7.09
N LEU A 4 7.46 2.63 7.06
CA LEU A 4 7.59 1.20 6.79
C LEU A 4 7.30 0.41 8.07
N VAL A 5 6.70 -0.76 7.91
CA VAL A 5 6.32 -1.64 9.03
C VAL A 5 7.04 -2.97 8.86
N ASP A 6 7.76 -3.40 9.90
CA ASP A 6 8.52 -4.66 9.88
C ASP A 6 7.70 -5.87 10.34
N ASP A 7 6.63 -5.65 11.09
CA ASP A 7 5.78 -6.72 11.61
C ASP A 7 4.82 -7.25 10.54
N VAL A 8 5.40 -7.83 9.51
CA VAL A 8 4.68 -8.41 8.37
C VAL A 8 5.32 -9.74 7.99
N PRO A 9 4.58 -10.62 7.28
CA PRO A 9 5.16 -11.88 6.82
C PRO A 9 6.35 -11.67 5.89
N SER A 10 7.23 -12.66 5.85
CA SER A 10 8.31 -12.69 4.88
C SER A 10 7.76 -12.56 3.47
N GLY A 11 8.40 -11.75 2.63
CA GLY A 11 7.96 -11.52 1.26
C GLY A 11 6.87 -10.46 1.12
N VAL A 12 6.55 -9.74 2.18
CA VAL A 12 5.54 -8.67 2.18
C VAL A 12 6.20 -7.35 2.54
N LEU A 13 5.86 -6.29 1.79
CA LEU A 13 6.26 -4.93 2.12
C LEU A 13 5.14 -4.26 2.91
N GLY A 14 5.42 -3.90 4.15
CA GLY A 14 4.44 -3.28 5.03
C GLY A 14 4.57 -1.77 5.08
N LEU A 15 3.45 -1.07 4.95
CA LEU A 15 3.37 0.39 5.03
C LEU A 15 2.26 0.78 5.99
N ARG A 16 2.48 1.89 6.72
CA ARG A 16 1.44 2.50 7.54
C ARG A 16 1.39 3.99 7.23
N ALA A 17 0.19 4.52 7.08
CA ALA A 17 -0.03 5.94 6.78
C ALA A 17 -1.15 6.51 7.66
N GLY A 18 -0.96 7.74 8.11
CA GLY A 18 -1.95 8.48 8.90
C GLY A 18 -1.82 9.96 8.66
N GLY A 19 -2.88 10.70 9.01
CA GLY A 19 -2.94 12.13 8.76
C GLY A 19 -2.92 12.46 7.28
N LEU A 20 -2.52 13.67 6.95
CA LEU A 20 -2.43 14.13 5.57
C LEU A 20 -1.14 13.62 4.93
N VAL A 21 -1.27 12.84 3.87
CA VAL A 21 -0.15 12.30 3.10
C VAL A 21 0.00 13.11 1.82
N THR A 22 1.24 13.53 1.53
CA THR A 22 1.55 14.33 0.36
C THR A 22 2.32 13.52 -0.68
N PRO A 23 2.38 13.97 -1.95
CA PRO A 23 3.26 13.35 -2.94
C PRO A 23 4.72 13.28 -2.49
N ASP A 24 5.20 14.27 -1.75
CA ASP A 24 6.57 14.26 -1.22
C ASP A 24 6.77 13.15 -0.18
N ASP A 25 5.79 12.88 0.66
CA ASP A 25 5.83 11.75 1.59
C ASP A 25 5.98 10.44 0.82
N TYR A 26 5.23 10.30 -0.27
CA TYR A 26 5.32 9.13 -1.13
C TYR A 26 6.71 8.99 -1.74
N ARG A 27 7.25 10.06 -2.32
CA ARG A 27 8.58 10.05 -2.93
C ARG A 27 9.68 9.73 -1.92
N SER A 28 9.52 10.20 -0.68
CA SER A 28 10.55 10.05 0.35
C SER A 28 10.58 8.67 0.99
N VAL A 29 9.44 8.01 1.12
CA VAL A 29 9.31 6.75 1.88
C VAL A 29 8.93 5.59 0.97
N VAL A 30 7.85 5.71 0.22
CA VAL A 30 7.29 4.58 -0.52
C VAL A 30 8.11 4.25 -1.74
N ARG A 31 8.49 5.25 -2.50
CA ARG A 31 9.21 5.06 -3.75
C ARG A 31 10.59 4.41 -3.55
N PRO A 32 11.42 4.88 -2.58
CA PRO A 32 12.68 4.18 -2.29
C PRO A 32 12.48 2.74 -1.81
N ALA A 33 11.42 2.48 -1.04
CA ALA A 33 11.12 1.14 -0.57
C ALA A 33 10.76 0.21 -1.73
N PHE A 34 9.96 0.68 -2.67
CA PHE A 34 9.61 -0.10 -3.87
C PHE A 34 10.83 -0.34 -4.76
N ASP A 35 11.67 0.67 -4.96
CA ASP A 35 12.88 0.54 -5.76
C ASP A 35 13.82 -0.48 -5.14
N SER A 36 14.00 -0.44 -3.83
CA SER A 36 14.81 -1.42 -3.12
C SER A 36 14.22 -2.84 -3.22
N TRP A 37 12.89 -2.98 -3.10
CA TRP A 37 12.23 -4.27 -3.22
C TRP A 37 12.43 -4.87 -4.60
N LEU A 38 12.38 -4.06 -5.64
CA LEU A 38 12.39 -4.48 -7.04
C LEU A 38 13.80 -4.56 -7.64
N THR A 39 14.85 -4.49 -6.82
CA THR A 39 16.22 -4.76 -7.29
C THR A 39 16.39 -6.20 -7.75
N GLU A 40 15.57 -7.11 -7.20
CA GLU A 40 15.53 -8.51 -7.64
C GLU A 40 14.13 -8.82 -8.18
N PRO A 41 14.01 -9.65 -9.24
CA PRO A 41 12.70 -10.08 -9.73
C PRO A 41 11.96 -10.89 -8.66
N ARG A 42 10.87 -10.35 -8.14
CA ARG A 42 10.03 -11.04 -7.16
C ARG A 42 8.64 -10.42 -7.13
N PRO A 43 7.62 -11.19 -6.68
CA PRO A 43 6.27 -10.64 -6.58
C PRO A 43 6.22 -9.49 -5.59
N LEU A 44 5.50 -8.43 -5.94
CA LEU A 44 5.26 -7.31 -5.05
C LEU A 44 3.97 -7.56 -4.29
N ARG A 45 4.11 -7.82 -3.00
CA ARG A 45 3.00 -7.98 -2.07
C ARG A 45 3.09 -6.86 -1.04
N VAL A 46 2.04 -6.06 -0.95
CA VAL A 46 2.03 -4.87 -0.10
C VAL A 46 0.88 -4.96 0.88
N LEU A 47 1.18 -4.69 2.15
CA LEU A 47 0.18 -4.49 3.19
C LEU A 47 0.19 -3.01 3.57
N ALA A 48 -0.89 -2.31 3.29
CA ALA A 48 -1.04 -0.89 3.61
C ALA A 48 -2.02 -0.74 4.77
N ILE A 49 -1.52 -0.25 5.90
CA ILE A 49 -2.35 0.03 7.08
C ILE A 49 -2.62 1.52 7.11
N LEU A 50 -3.89 1.91 7.04
CA LEU A 50 -4.28 3.32 6.98
C LEU A 50 -5.06 3.68 8.25
N ASP A 51 -4.57 4.67 8.98
CA ASP A 51 -5.22 5.16 10.20
C ASP A 51 -6.55 5.85 9.87
N ASP A 52 -7.38 6.04 10.88
CA ASP A 52 -8.72 6.63 10.70
C ASP A 52 -8.67 8.05 10.16
N ASP A 53 -7.62 8.79 10.49
CA ASP A 53 -7.41 10.18 10.06
C ASP A 53 -6.68 10.29 8.72
N PHE A 54 -6.43 9.16 8.05
CA PHE A 54 -5.73 9.16 6.77
C PHE A 54 -6.49 9.99 5.74
N SER A 55 -5.74 10.86 5.05
CA SER A 55 -6.18 11.56 3.87
C SER A 55 -4.97 11.85 2.98
N TYR A 56 -5.21 12.26 1.75
CA TYR A 56 -4.11 12.62 0.86
C TYR A 56 -4.31 14.02 0.29
N ALA A 57 -3.20 14.73 0.13
CA ALA A 57 -3.20 16.09 -0.44
C ALA A 57 -3.34 16.03 -1.95
N ASP A 58 -3.85 17.11 -2.52
CA ASP A 58 -3.79 17.30 -3.97
C ASP A 58 -2.33 17.42 -4.41
N GLY A 59 -2.06 17.04 -5.65
CA GLY A 59 -0.73 17.12 -6.20
C GLY A 59 -0.51 16.11 -7.32
N ASP A 60 0.71 16.05 -7.82
CA ASP A 60 1.07 15.17 -8.92
C ASP A 60 1.43 13.77 -8.39
N TRP A 61 0.40 12.98 -8.11
CA TRP A 61 0.55 11.62 -7.63
C TRP A 61 1.08 10.67 -8.71
N GLN A 62 0.78 10.96 -9.96
CA GLN A 62 1.29 10.14 -11.05
C GLN A 62 2.81 10.26 -11.16
N ASP A 63 3.34 11.48 -11.08
CA ASP A 63 4.78 11.72 -11.04
C ASP A 63 5.41 11.09 -9.79
N ALA A 64 4.79 11.26 -8.64
CA ALA A 64 5.30 10.72 -7.38
C ALA A 64 5.40 9.19 -7.43
N SER A 65 4.43 8.51 -8.02
CA SER A 65 4.43 7.06 -8.11
C SER A 65 5.51 6.51 -9.05
N GLY A 66 6.01 7.33 -9.99
CA GLY A 66 7.14 6.93 -10.84
C GLY A 66 6.90 5.70 -11.68
N GLY A 67 5.66 5.39 -12.01
CA GLY A 67 5.32 4.22 -12.81
C GLY A 67 5.25 2.91 -12.02
N VAL A 68 5.43 2.94 -10.70
CA VAL A 68 5.32 1.73 -9.87
C VAL A 68 3.95 1.06 -10.05
N LEU A 69 2.89 1.86 -10.23
CA LEU A 69 1.54 1.34 -10.41
C LEU A 69 1.36 0.53 -11.69
N ARG A 70 2.31 0.56 -12.61
CA ARG A 70 2.24 -0.15 -13.90
C ARG A 70 3.17 -1.35 -13.99
N ARG A 71 3.86 -1.70 -12.89
CA ARG A 71 4.81 -2.80 -12.92
C ARG A 71 4.07 -4.15 -12.89
N ASN A 72 4.57 -5.08 -13.68
CA ASN A 72 4.00 -6.43 -13.77
C ASN A 72 4.29 -7.27 -12.52
N GLU A 73 5.15 -6.80 -11.66
CA GLU A 73 5.53 -7.49 -10.41
C GLU A 73 4.45 -7.42 -9.35
N TRP A 74 3.44 -6.55 -9.49
CA TRP A 74 2.33 -6.47 -8.54
C TRP A 74 1.59 -7.80 -8.43
N HIS A 75 1.45 -8.31 -7.22
CA HIS A 75 0.76 -9.58 -6.96
C HIS A 75 -0.47 -9.39 -6.07
N ARG A 76 -0.27 -8.82 -4.88
CA ARG A 76 -1.36 -8.59 -3.91
C ARG A 76 -1.20 -7.26 -3.21
N LEU A 77 -2.33 -6.60 -2.95
CA LEU A 77 -2.40 -5.41 -2.12
C LEU A 77 -3.49 -5.60 -1.08
N GLY A 78 -3.09 -5.69 0.19
CA GLY A 78 -4.00 -5.69 1.31
C GLY A 78 -4.09 -4.29 1.90
N VAL A 79 -5.31 -3.75 2.02
CA VAL A 79 -5.56 -2.46 2.64
C VAL A 79 -6.30 -2.69 3.94
N VAL A 80 -5.70 -2.27 5.05
CA VAL A 80 -6.28 -2.45 6.39
C VAL A 80 -6.66 -1.08 6.94
N THR A 81 -7.94 -0.84 7.12
CA THR A 81 -8.42 0.44 7.59
C THR A 81 -9.86 0.35 8.08
N ASP A 82 -10.20 1.18 9.08
CA ASP A 82 -11.58 1.43 9.49
C ASP A 82 -12.12 2.73 8.90
N ASN A 83 -11.29 3.48 8.17
CA ASN A 83 -11.69 4.73 7.54
C ASN A 83 -12.74 4.45 6.45
N SER A 84 -13.95 4.92 6.68
CA SER A 84 -15.09 4.62 5.79
C SER A 84 -14.91 5.20 4.39
N TRP A 85 -14.25 6.36 4.27
CA TRP A 85 -13.98 6.97 2.97
C TRP A 85 -13.05 6.09 2.15
N VAL A 86 -11.96 5.62 2.75
CA VAL A 86 -11.00 4.73 2.08
C VAL A 86 -11.69 3.44 1.67
N ARG A 87 -12.50 2.86 2.56
CA ARG A 87 -13.21 1.61 2.27
C ARG A 87 -14.15 1.73 1.07
N ARG A 88 -14.77 2.89 0.88
CA ARG A 88 -15.62 3.13 -0.28
C ARG A 88 -14.81 3.37 -1.55
N MET A 89 -13.64 3.99 -1.44
CA MET A 89 -12.81 4.34 -2.59
C MET A 89 -11.83 3.24 -3.00
N ALA A 90 -11.53 2.28 -2.13
CA ALA A 90 -10.58 1.22 -2.42
C ALA A 90 -10.91 0.42 -3.68
N PRO A 91 -12.16 0.02 -3.94
CA PRO A 91 -12.50 -0.68 -5.18
C PRO A 91 -12.20 0.12 -6.45
N ILE A 92 -12.35 1.45 -6.38
CA ILE A 92 -12.01 2.34 -7.49
C ILE A 92 -10.50 2.41 -7.66
N GLY A 93 -9.76 2.57 -6.56
CA GLY A 93 -8.30 2.62 -6.57
C GLY A 93 -7.67 1.34 -7.11
N SER A 94 -8.27 0.18 -6.86
CA SER A 94 -7.75 -1.10 -7.33
C SER A 94 -7.77 -1.23 -8.86
N MET A 95 -8.55 -0.41 -9.56
CA MET A 95 -8.56 -0.39 -11.02
C MET A 95 -7.24 0.14 -11.61
N PHE A 96 -6.46 0.88 -10.82
CA PHE A 96 -5.21 1.48 -11.25
C PHE A 96 -3.98 0.69 -10.81
N VAL A 97 -4.16 -0.25 -9.89
CA VAL A 97 -3.08 -1.11 -9.38
C VAL A 97 -3.27 -2.50 -9.96
N PRO A 98 -2.29 -3.02 -10.77
CA PRO A 98 -2.43 -4.33 -11.40
C PRO A 98 -2.17 -5.47 -10.41
N ALA A 99 -2.88 -5.48 -9.30
CA ALA A 99 -2.75 -6.48 -8.25
C ALA A 99 -4.13 -6.89 -7.74
N ARG A 100 -4.20 -8.08 -7.16
CA ARG A 100 -5.37 -8.46 -6.37
C ARG A 100 -5.41 -7.56 -5.14
N THR A 101 -6.49 -6.81 -5.00
CA THR A 101 -6.68 -5.88 -3.88
C THR A 101 -7.81 -6.36 -2.99
N ARG A 102 -7.58 -6.36 -1.68
CA ARG A 102 -8.59 -6.70 -0.70
C ARG A 102 -8.50 -5.75 0.47
N THR A 103 -9.67 -5.33 0.99
CA THR A 103 -9.76 -4.40 2.12
C THR A 103 -10.21 -5.15 3.37
N PHE A 104 -9.55 -4.84 4.50
CA PHE A 104 -9.83 -5.44 5.80
C PHE A 104 -10.09 -4.36 6.83
N ARG A 105 -10.91 -4.68 7.83
CA ARG A 105 -11.05 -3.86 9.04
C ARG A 105 -9.80 -4.02 9.93
N MET A 106 -9.52 -3.01 10.77
CA MET A 106 -8.35 -3.05 11.66
C MET A 106 -8.35 -4.26 12.59
N HIS A 107 -9.52 -4.68 13.08
CA HIS A 107 -9.60 -5.86 13.94
C HIS A 107 -9.27 -7.17 13.21
N ARG A 108 -9.18 -7.13 11.88
CA ARG A 108 -8.80 -8.28 11.04
C ARG A 108 -7.40 -8.15 10.45
N LEU A 109 -6.55 -7.37 11.09
CA LEU A 109 -5.16 -7.17 10.63
C LEU A 109 -4.43 -8.51 10.48
N HIS A 110 -4.63 -9.43 11.42
CA HIS A 110 -4.01 -10.75 11.34
C HIS A 110 -4.41 -11.50 10.06
N ASP A 111 -5.69 -11.47 9.72
CA ASP A 111 -6.19 -12.10 8.50
C ASP A 111 -5.61 -11.44 7.25
N ALA A 112 -5.48 -10.11 7.27
CA ALA A 112 -4.88 -9.37 6.17
C ALA A 112 -3.43 -9.80 5.93
N LYS A 113 -2.64 -9.90 6.99
CA LYS A 113 -1.25 -10.37 6.91
C LYS A 113 -1.18 -11.77 6.30
N ALA A 114 -2.03 -12.67 6.75
CA ALA A 114 -2.07 -14.04 6.23
C ALA A 114 -2.44 -14.06 4.74
N TRP A 115 -3.42 -13.27 4.34
CA TRP A 115 -3.87 -13.23 2.95
C TRP A 115 -2.79 -12.67 2.01
N VAL A 116 -2.16 -11.57 2.40
CA VAL A 116 -1.11 -10.92 1.58
C VAL A 116 0.12 -11.82 1.46
N GLY A 117 0.44 -12.57 2.52
CA GLY A 117 1.61 -13.45 2.55
C GLY A 117 1.43 -14.78 1.82
N ARG A 118 0.24 -15.09 1.34
CA ARG A 118 0.00 -16.36 0.61
C ARG A 118 0.75 -16.38 -0.71
N PRO A 119 1.35 -17.53 -1.06
CA PRO A 119 2.01 -17.70 -2.35
C PRO A 119 1.05 -17.62 -3.55
#